data_99b891b39c5c6a8e718cd16a3acf1bb9
#
_entry.id   99b891b39c5c6a8e718cd16a3acf1bb9
#
_cell.length_a   1.000
_cell.length_b   1.000
_cell.length_c   1.000
_cell.angle_alpha   90.00
_cell.angle_beta   90.00
_cell.angle_gamma   90.00
#
_symmetry.space_group_name_H-M   'P 1'
#
loop_
_entity.id
_entity.type
_entity.pdbx_description
1 polymer ?
#
loop_
_entity_poly.entity_id
_entity_poly.type
_entity_poly.pdbx_seq_one_letter_code
_entity_poly.pdbx_strand_id
1 'polypeptide(L)'
;MQFNKEKNLNTSIRSVENNRILIGEDYINYSCILNSKEVIGRWEGKNVDKITIKEIEYILKKEPDVLIFGTGKEPVTPERNLIFDLAKKGIGLEVMTTPAACRTFNILISEGRDPIAILIL
;
A
#
# COMPACT_ATOMS: atom_id res chain seq x y z
N MET A 1 -1.01 -29.54 4.61
CA MET A 1 -1.05 -28.94 4.50
C MET A 1 -1.31 -28.14 3.92
N GLN A 2 -1.49 -27.96 3.69
CA GLN A 2 -1.82 -27.02 3.22
C GLN A 2 -1.72 -25.89 3.72
N PHE A 3 -1.21 -25.72 4.75
CA PHE A 3 -1.20 -24.58 5.34
C PHE A 3 -0.38 -23.62 4.74
N ASN A 4 0.45 -23.96 3.89
CA ASN A 4 1.20 -23.05 3.20
C ASN A 4 0.38 -22.22 2.29
N LYS A 5 -0.76 -22.69 1.89
CA LYS A 5 -1.63 -21.93 1.15
C LYS A 5 -2.08 -20.73 1.84
N GLU A 6 -2.22 -20.83 3.12
CA GLU A 6 -2.63 -19.73 3.89
C GLU A 6 -1.60 -18.66 3.90
N LYS A 7 -0.36 -19.04 3.68
CA LYS A 7 0.69 -18.07 3.69
C LYS A 7 0.92 -17.50 2.33
N ASN A 8 0.32 -18.09 1.31
CA ASN A 8 0.41 -17.55 -0.02
C ASN A 8 -0.71 -16.57 -0.19
N LEU A 9 -0.47 -15.37 0.32
CA LEU A 9 -1.47 -14.35 0.25
C LEU A 9 -1.64 -13.89 -1.19
N ASN A 10 -2.88 -13.62 -1.57
CA ASN A 10 -3.20 -13.29 -2.95
C ASN A 10 -2.51 -12.05 -3.46
N THR A 11 -2.12 -11.17 -2.56
CA THR A 11 -1.53 -9.90 -2.93
C THR A 11 -0.04 -9.79 -2.63
N SER A 12 0.61 -10.91 -2.33
CA SER A 12 2.06 -10.89 -2.17
C SER A 12 2.70 -10.34 -3.44
N ILE A 13 3.55 -9.36 -3.30
CA ILE A 13 4.18 -8.71 -4.42
C ILE A 13 5.48 -9.43 -4.73
N ARG A 14 5.57 -10.02 -5.91
CA ARG A 14 6.68 -10.88 -6.27
C ARG A 14 7.84 -10.12 -6.91
N SER A 15 7.54 -9.03 -7.58
CA SER A 15 8.60 -8.19 -8.15
C SER A 15 8.08 -6.81 -8.48
N VAL A 16 9.00 -5.86 -8.56
CA VAL A 16 8.70 -4.48 -8.92
C VAL A 16 9.78 -4.04 -9.89
N GLU A 17 9.41 -3.76 -11.12
CA GLU A 17 10.38 -3.30 -12.11
C GLU A 17 9.69 -2.70 -13.31
N ASN A 18 10.37 -1.81 -13.99
CA ASN A 18 9.88 -1.24 -15.25
C ASN A 18 8.46 -0.68 -15.15
N ASN A 19 8.18 0.00 -14.04
CA ASN A 19 6.89 0.62 -13.80
C ASN A 19 5.75 -0.37 -13.75
N ARG A 20 6.02 -1.58 -13.27
CA ARG A 20 4.96 -2.57 -13.08
C ARG A 20 5.29 -3.43 -11.88
N ILE A 21 4.25 -4.02 -11.31
CA ILE A 21 4.37 -4.92 -10.18
C ILE A 21 3.78 -6.25 -10.54
N LEU A 22 4.41 -7.33 -10.07
CA LEU A 22 3.89 -8.67 -10.26
C LEU A 22 3.22 -9.12 -8.97
N ILE A 23 1.92 -9.32 -9.02
CA ILE A 23 1.14 -9.81 -7.89
C ILE A 23 0.55 -11.14 -8.30
N GLY A 24 0.96 -12.22 -7.60
CA GLY A 24 0.58 -13.55 -8.04
C GLY A 24 1.18 -13.79 -9.42
N GLU A 25 0.31 -13.98 -10.41
CA GLU A 25 0.76 -14.16 -11.78
C GLU A 25 0.39 -12.99 -12.68
N ASP A 26 -0.14 -11.94 -12.09
CA ASP A 26 -0.62 -10.79 -12.86
C ASP A 26 0.29 -9.61 -12.72
N TYR A 27 0.62 -9.00 -13.85
CA TYR A 27 1.36 -7.75 -13.85
C TYR A 27 0.38 -6.58 -13.79
N ILE A 28 0.67 -5.63 -12.91
CA ILE A 28 -0.09 -4.42 -12.79
C ILE A 28 0.82 -3.27 -13.20
N ASN A 29 0.40 -2.50 -14.18
CA ASN A 29 1.21 -1.43 -14.73
C ASN A 29 0.60 -0.05 -14.48
N TYR A 30 -0.17 0.09 -13.43
CA TYR A 30 -0.75 1.36 -13.03
C TYR A 30 -0.63 1.49 -11.52
N SER A 31 -0.64 2.74 -11.04
CA SER A 31 -0.62 2.98 -9.59
C SER A 31 -1.86 2.35 -9.00
N CYS A 32 -1.72 1.69 -7.86
CA CYS A 32 -2.80 0.86 -7.35
C CYS A 32 -2.91 0.92 -5.84
N ILE A 33 -4.04 0.44 -5.36
CA ILE A 33 -4.35 0.33 -3.94
C ILE A 33 -4.62 -1.15 -3.68
N LEU A 34 -3.97 -1.71 -2.67
CA LEU A 34 -4.20 -3.12 -2.36
C LEU A 34 -4.16 -3.37 -0.86
N ASN A 35 -4.83 -4.43 -0.43
CA ASN A 35 -4.74 -4.91 0.95
C ASN A 35 -4.30 -6.37 0.90
N SER A 36 -4.36 -7.07 2.02
CA SER A 36 -3.86 -8.45 2.08
C SER A 36 -4.71 -9.42 1.28
N LYS A 37 -5.89 -9.01 0.85
CA LYS A 37 -6.82 -9.92 0.18
C LYS A 37 -6.97 -9.65 -1.31
N GLU A 38 -6.84 -8.40 -1.74
CA GLU A 38 -7.17 -8.04 -3.11
C GLU A 38 -6.53 -6.73 -3.51
N VAL A 39 -6.44 -6.55 -4.80
CA VAL A 39 -6.15 -5.25 -5.37
C VAL A 39 -7.47 -4.50 -5.36
N ILE A 40 -7.54 -3.45 -4.54
CA ILE A 40 -8.78 -2.71 -4.36
C ILE A 40 -9.13 -1.90 -5.61
N GLY A 41 -8.10 -1.32 -6.26
CA GLY A 41 -8.34 -0.56 -7.47
C GLY A 41 -7.14 0.26 -7.88
N ARG A 42 -7.38 1.13 -8.87
CA ARG A 42 -6.35 2.05 -9.33
C ARG A 42 -6.25 3.21 -8.38
N TRP A 43 -5.04 3.72 -8.24
CA TRP A 43 -4.85 4.98 -7.53
C TRP A 43 -4.71 6.08 -8.59
N GLU A 44 -5.65 6.99 -8.60
CA GLU A 44 -5.65 8.08 -9.55
C GLU A 44 -5.40 9.42 -8.89
N GLY A 45 -4.99 9.38 -7.63
CA GLY A 45 -4.74 10.60 -6.88
C GLY A 45 -3.31 11.07 -7.01
N LYS A 46 -3.00 12.07 -6.23
CA LYS A 46 -1.66 12.68 -6.23
C LYS A 46 -0.73 11.90 -5.32
N ASN A 47 0.52 12.34 -5.28
CA ASN A 47 1.49 11.74 -4.38
C ASN A 47 1.24 12.22 -2.95
N VAL A 48 1.94 11.61 -2.02
CA VAL A 48 1.69 11.75 -0.58
C VAL A 48 1.89 13.17 -0.06
N ASP A 49 2.60 14.01 -0.79
CA ASP A 49 2.81 15.40 -0.37
C ASP A 49 1.64 16.31 -0.73
N LYS A 50 0.66 15.80 -1.48
CA LYS A 50 -0.42 16.65 -1.98
C LYS A 50 -1.81 16.05 -1.80
N ILE A 51 -1.95 15.08 -0.92
CA ILE A 51 -3.28 14.50 -0.66
C ILE A 51 -3.73 14.86 0.74
N THR A 52 -5.05 14.88 0.92
CA THR A 52 -5.67 15.12 2.21
C THR A 52 -6.35 13.84 2.66
N ILE A 53 -6.64 13.77 3.96
CA ILE A 53 -7.30 12.59 4.50
C ILE A 53 -8.67 12.39 3.85
N LYS A 54 -9.32 13.48 3.46
CA LYS A 54 -10.63 13.41 2.82
C LYS A 54 -10.58 12.62 1.53
N GLU A 55 -9.50 12.77 0.78
CA GLU A 55 -9.36 12.09 -0.51
C GLU A 55 -9.18 10.59 -0.38
N ILE A 56 -8.81 10.11 0.80
CA ILE A 56 -8.60 8.69 1.03
C ILE A 56 -9.58 8.09 2.04
N GLU A 57 -10.62 8.83 2.43
CA GLU A 57 -11.57 8.32 3.40
C GLU A 57 -12.22 7.01 2.95
N TYR A 58 -12.47 6.87 1.64
CA TYR A 58 -13.07 5.64 1.15
C TYR A 58 -12.16 4.43 1.35
N ILE A 59 -10.85 4.66 1.35
CA ILE A 59 -9.89 3.60 1.60
C ILE A 59 -9.86 3.27 3.09
N LEU A 60 -9.94 4.31 3.93
CA LEU A 60 -9.83 4.14 5.36
C LEU A 60 -11.05 3.44 5.96
N LYS A 61 -12.15 3.38 5.23
CA LYS A 61 -13.32 2.64 5.70
C LYS A 61 -13.04 1.16 5.85
N LYS A 62 -12.00 0.66 5.22
CA LYS A 62 -11.61 -0.74 5.37
C LYS A 62 -10.81 -0.97 6.65
N GLU A 63 -10.60 0.09 7.41
CA GLU A 63 -9.99 0.02 8.73
C GLU A 63 -8.61 -0.65 8.76
N PRO A 64 -7.66 -0.16 7.95
CA PRO A 64 -6.32 -0.73 7.99
C PRO A 64 -5.64 -0.36 9.30
N ASP A 65 -4.75 -1.22 9.78
CA ASP A 65 -3.97 -0.85 10.97
C ASP A 65 -2.77 0.03 10.58
N VAL A 66 -2.38 0.01 9.32
CA VAL A 66 -1.32 0.89 8.83
C VAL A 66 -1.57 1.19 7.36
N LEU A 67 -1.26 2.41 6.95
CA LEU A 67 -1.32 2.81 5.56
C LEU A 67 0.11 2.95 5.07
N ILE A 68 0.46 2.20 4.03
CA ILE A 68 1.77 2.27 3.41
C ILE A 68 1.62 3.06 2.13
N PHE A 69 2.48 4.05 1.94
CA PHE A 69 2.43 4.84 0.72
C PHE A 69 3.77 4.72 0.00
N GLY A 70 3.75 4.13 -1.18
CA GLY A 70 4.92 4.02 -2.05
C GLY A 70 4.93 5.20 -3.00
N THR A 71 5.97 6.00 -2.93
CA THR A 71 6.02 7.30 -3.59
C THR A 71 6.60 7.27 -5.00
N GLY A 72 6.86 6.09 -5.55
CA GLY A 72 7.50 5.97 -6.85
C GLY A 72 8.98 5.72 -6.69
N LYS A 73 9.77 6.20 -7.63
CA LYS A 73 11.21 5.97 -7.60
C LYS A 73 11.93 6.82 -6.57
N GLU A 74 11.39 7.99 -6.27
CA GLU A 74 12.04 8.95 -5.38
C GLU A 74 11.28 9.10 -4.08
N PRO A 75 11.97 9.35 -2.97
CA PRO A 75 11.30 9.63 -1.72
C PRO A 75 10.54 10.94 -1.82
N VAL A 76 9.36 10.99 -1.22
CA VAL A 76 8.55 12.19 -1.17
C VAL A 76 8.07 12.34 0.28
N THR A 77 8.20 13.54 0.82
CA THR A 77 7.80 13.81 2.21
C THR A 77 6.28 13.99 2.27
N PRO A 78 5.61 13.29 3.19
CA PRO A 78 4.15 13.42 3.29
C PRO A 78 3.73 14.79 3.78
N GLU A 79 2.52 15.18 3.43
CA GLU A 79 1.93 16.41 3.91
C GLU A 79 1.69 16.28 5.42
N ARG A 80 2.07 17.31 6.17
CA ARG A 80 2.02 17.25 7.63
C ARG A 80 0.62 16.97 8.19
N ASN A 81 -0.38 17.61 7.61
CA ASN A 81 -1.75 17.42 8.11
C ASN A 81 -2.24 16.00 7.89
N LEU A 82 -1.77 15.35 6.82
CA LEU A 82 -2.15 13.97 6.57
C LEU A 82 -1.65 13.08 7.70
N ILE A 83 -0.38 13.27 8.11
CA ILE A 83 0.20 12.48 9.20
C ILE A 83 -0.63 12.65 10.46
N PHE A 84 -0.96 13.90 10.78
CA PHE A 84 -1.68 14.27 11.97
C PHE A 84 -3.08 13.68 11.99
N ASP A 85 -3.79 13.84 10.88
CA ASP A 85 -5.16 13.36 10.78
C ASP A 85 -5.25 11.84 10.85
N LEU A 86 -4.29 11.14 10.25
CA LEU A 86 -4.26 9.69 10.34
C LEU A 86 -3.96 9.25 11.76
N ALA A 87 -3.02 9.93 12.43
CA ALA A 87 -2.68 9.60 13.80
C ALA A 87 -3.89 9.72 14.71
N LYS A 88 -4.74 10.71 14.48
CA LYS A 88 -5.95 10.88 15.27
C LYS A 88 -6.91 9.71 15.12
N LYS A 89 -6.83 9.02 14.00
CA LYS A 89 -7.67 7.84 13.75
C LYS A 89 -6.99 6.55 14.20
N GLY A 90 -5.80 6.67 14.77
CA GLY A 90 -5.06 5.48 15.20
C GLY A 90 -4.43 4.72 14.07
N ILE A 91 -4.25 5.34 12.90
CA ILE A 91 -3.68 4.68 11.74
C ILE A 91 -2.26 5.16 11.55
N GLY A 92 -1.31 4.20 11.52
CA GLY A 92 0.08 4.52 11.24
C GLY A 92 0.27 4.80 9.76
N LEU A 93 1.14 5.76 9.44
CA LEU A 93 1.47 6.07 8.05
C LEU A 93 2.94 5.76 7.83
N GLU A 94 3.22 4.89 6.86
CA GLU A 94 4.58 4.53 6.49
C GLU A 94 4.80 5.00 5.06
N VAL A 95 5.78 5.87 4.85
CA VAL A 95 6.03 6.47 3.54
C VAL A 95 7.43 6.10 3.09
N MET A 96 7.55 5.60 1.87
CA MET A 96 8.84 5.17 1.32
C MET A 96 8.71 5.04 -0.19
N THR A 97 9.82 4.78 -0.88
CA THR A 97 9.75 4.54 -2.33
C THR A 97 8.92 3.29 -2.59
N THR A 98 8.39 3.18 -3.78
CA THR A 98 7.51 2.04 -4.10
C THR A 98 8.19 0.69 -3.95
N PRO A 99 9.44 0.49 -4.39
CA PRO A 99 10.09 -0.81 -4.15
C PRO A 99 10.20 -1.14 -2.66
N ALA A 100 10.51 -0.15 -1.83
CA ALA A 100 10.59 -0.37 -0.39
C ALA A 100 9.20 -0.66 0.18
N ALA A 101 8.18 0.04 -0.31
CA ALA A 101 6.82 -0.15 0.15
C ALA A 101 6.33 -1.57 -0.16
N CYS A 102 6.70 -2.09 -1.30
CA CYS A 102 6.33 -3.46 -1.66
C CYS A 102 6.94 -4.48 -0.70
N ARG A 103 8.18 -4.27 -0.32
CA ARG A 103 8.83 -5.18 0.64
C ARG A 103 8.19 -5.08 2.01
N THR A 104 7.91 -3.86 2.46
CA THR A 104 7.27 -3.65 3.75
C THR A 104 5.89 -4.26 3.77
N PHE A 105 5.12 -4.06 2.70
CA PHE A 105 3.79 -4.63 2.59
C PHE A 105 3.84 -6.16 2.74
N ASN A 106 4.75 -6.80 2.02
CA ASN A 106 4.88 -8.26 2.09
C ASN A 106 5.20 -8.73 3.50
N ILE A 107 6.09 -8.03 4.19
CA ILE A 107 6.44 -8.40 5.55
C ILE A 107 5.23 -8.30 6.47
N LEU A 108 4.48 -7.22 6.37
CA LEU A 108 3.33 -7.01 7.24
C LEU A 108 2.23 -8.04 7.01
N ILE A 109 1.91 -8.35 5.75
CA ILE A 109 0.88 -9.35 5.51
C ILE A 109 1.33 -10.74 5.92
N SER A 110 2.63 -11.04 5.82
CA SER A 110 3.15 -12.33 6.26
C SER A 110 3.07 -12.47 7.78
N GLU A 111 3.01 -11.35 8.49
CA GLU A 111 2.88 -11.36 9.94
C GLU A 111 1.41 -11.34 10.37
N GLY A 112 0.50 -11.45 9.44
CA GLY A 112 -0.93 -11.46 9.77
C GLY A 112 -1.50 -10.08 10.01
N ARG A 113 -0.77 -9.00 9.64
CA ARG A 113 -1.25 -7.64 9.78
C ARG A 113 -2.16 -7.28 8.60
N ASP A 114 -2.84 -6.18 8.74
CA ASP A 114 -3.84 -5.77 7.76
C ASP A 114 -3.54 -4.37 7.22
N PRO A 115 -2.46 -4.22 6.45
CA PRO A 115 -2.13 -2.93 5.88
C PRO A 115 -2.93 -2.66 4.61
N ILE A 116 -3.04 -1.38 4.27
CA ILE A 116 -3.43 -1.00 2.92
C ILE A 116 -2.24 -0.27 2.34
N ALA A 117 -1.89 -0.61 1.11
CA ALA A 117 -0.79 0.06 0.41
C ALA A 117 -1.34 0.83 -0.78
N ILE A 118 -0.85 2.05 -0.94
CA ILE A 118 -1.05 2.85 -2.13
C ILE A 118 0.32 2.91 -2.79
N LEU A 119 0.42 2.40 -4.01
CA LEU A 119 1.70 2.27 -4.69
C LEU A 119 1.69 3.09 -5.97
N ILE A 120 2.55 4.08 -6.02
CA ILE A 120 2.70 4.91 -7.21
C ILE A 120 3.74 4.25 -8.13
N LEU A 121 3.41 4.12 -9.38
CA LEU A 121 4.32 3.54 -10.37
C LEU A 121 4.85 4.58 -11.34
#